data_a4c01a6a2cb4376073b9c6b70d31e0ae
#
_entry.id   a4c01a6a2cb4376073b9c6b70d31e0ae
#
_cell.length_a   1.000
_cell.length_b   1.000
_cell.length_c   1.000
_cell.angle_alpha   90.00
_cell.angle_beta   90.00
_cell.angle_gamma   90.00
#
_symmetry.space_group_name_H-M   'P 1'
#
loop_
_entity.id
_entity.type
_entity.pdbx_description
1 polymer ?
#
loop_
_entity_poly.entity_id
_entity_poly.type
_entity_poly.pdbx_seq_one_letter_code
_entity_poly.pdbx_strand_id
1 'polypeptide(L)'
;IHTIIVAGEAGGSIKSTREAIENLWGAKVVDFYGLSDIYGACAAACEAHDGLHIVEDQILVETVDPTTGEVLAPGETGELVYTTLCKKARPMIRFRTGDIGYVSTDTCECGRTLARIHVTGRKDEMFIVGAVNVFPSDIEYVVRGWTA
;
A
#
# COMPACT_ATOMS: atom_id res chain seq x y z
N ILE A 1 -11.33 -23.46 1.66
CA ILE A 1 -11.07 -22.00 1.79
C ILE A 1 -11.05 -21.45 0.38
N HIS A 2 -11.77 -20.34 0.13
CA HIS A 2 -11.82 -19.72 -1.20
C HIS A 2 -11.01 -18.42 -1.25
N THR A 3 -10.88 -17.76 -0.12
CA THR A 3 -10.18 -16.46 -0.03
C THR A 3 -9.38 -16.40 1.27
N ILE A 4 -8.18 -15.89 1.18
CA ILE A 4 -7.30 -15.57 2.30
C ILE A 4 -7.11 -14.06 2.31
N ILE A 5 -7.41 -13.42 3.44
CA ILE A 5 -7.18 -12.00 3.64
C ILE A 5 -5.85 -11.86 4.39
N VAL A 6 -4.98 -11.02 3.87
CA VAL A 6 -3.72 -10.65 4.50
C VAL A 6 -3.71 -9.15 4.80
N ALA A 7 -3.10 -8.75 5.90
CA ALA A 7 -3.02 -7.35 6.30
C ALA A 7 -1.91 -7.14 7.32
N GLY A 8 -1.41 -5.90 7.39
CA GLY A 8 -0.43 -5.48 8.40
C GLY A 8 1.03 -5.72 8.03
N GLU A 9 1.28 -6.46 6.96
CA GLU A 9 2.62 -6.76 6.44
C GLU A 9 2.61 -6.61 4.92
N ALA A 10 3.76 -6.29 4.33
CA ALA A 10 3.89 -6.11 2.88
C ALA A 10 3.71 -7.39 2.05
N GLY A 11 3.66 -8.56 2.70
CA GLY A 11 3.67 -9.88 2.04
C GLY A 11 2.56 -10.09 1.00
N GLY A 12 1.37 -9.53 1.20
CA GLY A 12 0.27 -9.65 0.26
C GLY A 12 0.48 -8.91 -1.05
N SER A 13 1.19 -7.79 -1.00
CA SER A 13 1.56 -6.99 -2.17
C SER A 13 2.76 -7.58 -2.92
N ILE A 14 3.59 -8.41 -2.28
CA ILE A 14 4.73 -9.08 -2.92
C ILE A 14 4.23 -10.27 -3.75
N LYS A 15 4.37 -10.18 -5.07
CA LYS A 15 3.85 -11.17 -6.02
C LYS A 15 4.26 -12.61 -5.70
N SER A 16 5.55 -12.85 -5.44
CA SER A 16 6.06 -14.20 -5.13
C SER A 16 5.47 -14.80 -3.86
N THR A 17 5.29 -13.98 -2.81
CA THR A 17 4.68 -14.40 -1.56
C THR A 17 3.19 -14.72 -1.74
N ARG A 18 2.47 -13.85 -2.46
CA ARG A 18 1.06 -14.05 -2.77
C ARG A 18 0.85 -15.34 -3.56
N GLU A 19 1.58 -15.53 -4.66
CA GLU A 19 1.48 -16.73 -5.49
C GLU A 19 1.82 -18.02 -4.73
N ALA A 20 2.80 -17.98 -3.82
CA ALA A 20 3.12 -19.12 -2.97
C ALA A 20 1.95 -19.47 -2.03
N ILE A 21 1.29 -18.48 -1.42
CA ILE A 21 0.11 -18.70 -0.57
C ILE A 21 -1.06 -19.26 -1.40
N GLU A 22 -1.33 -18.66 -2.57
CA GLU A 22 -2.42 -19.07 -3.46
C GLU A 22 -2.24 -20.51 -3.95
N ASN A 23 -1.02 -20.87 -4.36
CA ASN A 23 -0.69 -22.23 -4.80
C ASN A 23 -0.78 -23.26 -3.67
N LEU A 24 -0.32 -22.91 -2.46
CA LEU A 24 -0.33 -23.81 -1.32
C LEU A 24 -1.74 -24.12 -0.82
N TRP A 25 -2.61 -23.09 -0.81
CA TRP A 25 -3.95 -23.17 -0.23
C TRP A 25 -5.07 -23.36 -1.25
N GLY A 26 -4.79 -23.21 -2.55
CA GLY A 26 -5.82 -23.22 -3.60
C GLY A 26 -6.86 -22.11 -3.41
N ALA A 27 -6.45 -20.95 -2.90
CA ALA A 27 -7.33 -19.86 -2.51
C ALA A 27 -6.79 -18.52 -3.07
N LYS A 28 -7.67 -17.57 -3.34
CA LYS A 28 -7.27 -16.20 -3.74
C LYS A 28 -6.79 -15.42 -2.53
N VAL A 29 -5.70 -14.68 -2.68
CA VAL A 29 -5.21 -13.74 -1.67
C VAL A 29 -5.73 -12.34 -1.95
N VAL A 30 -6.28 -11.70 -0.93
CA VAL A 30 -6.70 -10.29 -0.96
C VAL A 30 -5.91 -9.54 0.10
N ASP A 31 -5.11 -8.57 -0.35
CA ASP A 31 -4.33 -7.72 0.53
C ASP A 31 -5.15 -6.51 0.99
N PHE A 32 -5.07 -6.22 2.29
CA PHE A 32 -5.69 -5.05 2.91
C PHE A 32 -4.62 -4.18 3.55
N TYR A 33 -4.66 -2.91 3.25
CA TYR A 33 -3.87 -1.90 3.95
C TYR A 33 -4.75 -1.13 4.92
N GLY A 34 -4.23 -0.90 6.13
CA GLY A 34 -4.92 -0.11 7.13
C GLY A 34 -4.03 0.26 8.31
N LEU A 35 -4.51 1.20 9.09
CA LEU A 35 -3.84 1.74 10.27
C LEU A 35 -4.85 1.87 11.40
N SER A 36 -4.51 1.42 12.59
CA SER A 36 -5.39 1.50 13.78
C SER A 36 -5.85 2.93 14.08
N ASP A 37 -4.99 3.91 13.81
CA ASP A 37 -5.29 5.33 14.02
C ASP A 37 -6.28 5.90 13.00
N ILE A 38 -6.31 5.38 11.78
CA ILE A 38 -7.19 5.83 10.69
C ILE A 38 -8.43 4.95 10.62
N TYR A 39 -8.29 3.79 9.98
CA TYR A 39 -9.28 2.73 9.86
C TYR A 39 -8.55 1.39 9.73
N GLY A 40 -9.13 0.33 10.26
CA GLY A 40 -8.54 -1.02 10.18
C GLY A 40 -8.35 -1.52 8.75
N ALA A 41 -9.18 -1.05 7.79
CA ALA A 41 -9.00 -1.28 6.36
C ALA A 41 -9.23 0.03 5.62
N CYS A 42 -8.16 0.65 5.13
CA CYS A 42 -8.18 1.92 4.39
C CYS A 42 -8.17 1.70 2.88
N ALA A 43 -7.60 0.59 2.44
CA ALA A 43 -7.53 0.20 1.05
C ALA A 43 -7.47 -1.33 0.90
N ALA A 44 -7.88 -1.83 -0.27
CA ALA A 44 -7.93 -3.26 -0.55
C ALA A 44 -7.51 -3.58 -1.99
N ALA A 45 -6.81 -4.70 -2.17
CA ALA A 45 -6.48 -5.24 -3.48
C ALA A 45 -7.74 -5.68 -4.23
N CYS A 46 -7.67 -5.63 -5.54
CA CYS A 46 -8.61 -6.29 -6.44
C CYS A 46 -7.93 -7.45 -7.18
N GLU A 47 -8.65 -8.11 -8.07
CA GLU A 47 -8.13 -9.24 -8.84
C GLU A 47 -6.99 -8.87 -9.81
N ALA A 48 -6.85 -7.60 -10.18
CA ALA A 48 -5.75 -7.12 -11.01
C ALA A 48 -4.42 -7.05 -10.25
N HIS A 49 -4.47 -6.98 -8.91
CA HIS A 49 -3.30 -6.83 -8.04
C HIS A 49 -2.38 -5.65 -8.41
N ASP A 50 -2.97 -4.58 -8.94
CA ASP A 50 -2.28 -3.36 -9.32
C ASP A 50 -2.63 -2.25 -8.30
N GLY A 51 -1.96 -2.28 -7.17
CA GLY A 51 -2.22 -1.41 -6.03
C GLY A 51 -3.49 -1.79 -5.24
N LEU A 52 -3.79 -0.95 -4.25
CA LEU A 52 -4.89 -1.15 -3.31
C LEU A 52 -5.90 -0.01 -3.47
N HIS A 53 -7.14 -0.32 -3.83
CA HIS A 53 -8.21 0.67 -3.99
C HIS A 53 -8.56 1.34 -2.67
N ILE A 54 -8.51 2.65 -2.66
CA ILE A 54 -8.78 3.50 -1.49
C ILE A 54 -10.28 3.54 -1.21
N VAL A 55 -10.68 3.54 0.06
CA VAL A 55 -12.05 3.78 0.50
C VAL A 55 -12.27 5.30 0.55
N GLU A 56 -12.45 5.93 -0.64
CA GLU A 56 -12.42 7.40 -0.82
C GLU A 56 -13.59 8.13 -0.17
N ASP A 57 -14.67 7.45 0.17
CA ASP A 57 -15.79 8.01 0.93
C ASP A 57 -15.47 8.17 2.44
N GLN A 58 -14.43 7.51 2.94
CA GLN A 58 -14.02 7.52 4.33
C GLN A 58 -12.72 8.28 4.57
N ILE A 59 -11.83 8.29 3.60
CA ILE A 59 -10.48 8.85 3.73
C ILE A 59 -10.04 9.56 2.45
N LEU A 60 -9.27 10.63 2.64
CA LEU A 60 -8.46 11.26 1.62
C LEU A 60 -7.01 10.83 1.81
N VAL A 61 -6.36 10.40 0.72
CA VAL A 61 -4.94 10.05 0.70
C VAL A 61 -4.19 11.03 -0.20
N GLU A 62 -3.13 11.60 0.32
CA GLU A 62 -2.21 12.48 -0.39
C GLU A 62 -0.83 11.82 -0.41
N THR A 63 -0.09 11.99 -1.49
CA THR A 63 1.36 11.74 -1.53
C THR A 63 2.07 13.08 -1.32
N VAL A 64 3.01 13.15 -0.38
CA VAL A 64 3.74 14.40 -0.11
C VAL A 64 5.25 14.19 -0.17
N ASP A 65 5.97 15.22 -0.54
CA ASP A 65 7.43 15.24 -0.39
C ASP A 65 7.79 15.10 1.10
N PRO A 66 8.61 14.11 1.48
CA PRO A 66 8.90 13.83 2.88
C PRO A 66 9.66 14.97 3.60
N THR A 67 10.30 15.87 2.84
CA THR A 67 11.12 16.99 3.35
C THR A 67 10.33 18.28 3.41
N THR A 68 9.67 18.66 2.30
CA THR A 68 8.95 19.93 2.20
C THR A 68 7.50 19.83 2.69
N GLY A 69 6.88 18.64 2.61
CA GLY A 69 5.47 18.43 2.91
C GLY A 69 4.53 18.91 1.80
N GLU A 70 5.07 19.32 0.65
CA GLU A 70 4.30 19.69 -0.53
C GLU A 70 3.62 18.46 -1.15
N VAL A 71 2.40 18.65 -1.65
CA VAL A 71 1.64 17.57 -2.31
C VAL A 71 2.26 17.29 -3.68
N LEU A 72 2.52 16.02 -3.94
CA LEU A 72 3.07 15.53 -5.21
C LEU A 72 1.95 15.17 -6.18
N ALA A 73 2.28 15.13 -7.46
CA ALA A 73 1.35 14.70 -8.50
C ALA A 73 1.07 13.18 -8.40
N PRO A 74 -0.10 12.70 -8.88
CA PRO A 74 -0.38 11.28 -8.97
C PRO A 74 0.73 10.52 -9.69
N GLY A 75 1.15 9.37 -9.15
CA GLY A 75 2.25 8.57 -9.67
C GLY A 75 3.63 8.95 -9.13
N GLU A 76 3.79 10.11 -8.50
CA GLU A 76 5.05 10.48 -7.86
C GLU A 76 5.18 9.86 -6.47
N THR A 77 6.34 9.27 -6.20
CA THR A 77 6.64 8.60 -4.93
C THR A 77 6.99 9.60 -3.84
N GLY A 78 6.34 9.48 -2.69
CA GLY A 78 6.57 10.29 -1.51
C GLY A 78 6.03 9.62 -0.25
N GLU A 79 5.84 10.38 0.81
CA GLU A 79 5.22 9.89 2.03
C GLU A 79 3.69 9.93 1.91
N LEU A 80 3.03 8.83 2.27
CA LEU A 80 1.57 8.74 2.26
C LEU A 80 0.98 9.44 3.50
N VAL A 81 0.03 10.32 3.24
CA VAL A 81 -0.63 11.17 4.25
C VAL A 81 -2.13 10.95 4.18
N TYR A 82 -2.75 10.73 5.33
CA TYR A 82 -4.15 10.36 5.42
C TYR A 82 -4.98 11.38 6.19
N THR A 83 -6.15 11.72 5.64
CA THR A 83 -7.17 12.54 6.32
C THR A 83 -8.47 11.73 6.41
N THR A 84 -9.00 11.58 7.63
CA THR A 84 -10.30 10.92 7.84
C THR A 84 -11.44 11.89 7.55
N LEU A 85 -12.40 11.49 6.71
CA LEU A 85 -13.52 12.33 6.28
C LEU A 85 -14.77 12.15 7.17
N CYS A 86 -15.01 10.95 7.67
CA CYS A 86 -16.24 10.60 8.38
C CYS A 86 -16.05 10.30 9.88
N LYS A 87 -14.80 10.26 10.37
CA LYS A 87 -14.49 9.90 11.76
C LYS A 87 -14.80 11.04 12.72
N LYS A 88 -15.84 10.87 13.55
CA LYS A 88 -16.28 11.89 14.51
C LYS A 88 -15.43 11.92 15.78
N ALA A 89 -15.06 10.75 16.28
CA ALA A 89 -14.18 10.62 17.42
C ALA A 89 -12.73 10.47 16.94
N ARG A 90 -11.82 11.30 17.44
CA ARG A 90 -10.40 11.31 17.09
C ARG A 90 -10.17 11.40 15.55
N PRO A 91 -10.65 12.48 14.91
CA PRO A 91 -10.36 12.69 13.48
C PRO A 91 -8.87 12.89 13.28
N MET A 92 -8.34 12.32 12.21
CA MET A 92 -6.97 12.54 11.77
C MET A 92 -6.99 13.46 10.54
N ILE A 93 -6.20 14.52 10.59
CA ILE A 93 -6.06 15.48 9.50
C ILE A 93 -4.60 15.51 9.10
N ARG A 94 -4.32 15.16 7.84
CA ARG A 94 -2.99 15.06 7.25
C ARG A 94 -2.01 14.27 8.13
N PHE A 95 -2.47 13.10 8.59
CA PHE A 95 -1.67 12.20 9.41
C PHE A 95 -0.58 11.53 8.56
N ARG A 96 0.67 11.79 8.92
CA ARG A 96 1.85 11.22 8.25
C ARG A 96 2.12 9.83 8.82
N THR A 97 2.04 8.80 7.98
CA THR A 97 2.15 7.41 8.43
C THR A 97 3.59 6.90 8.52
N GLY A 98 4.50 7.58 7.83
CA GLY A 98 5.86 7.07 7.60
C GLY A 98 5.94 6.05 6.47
N ASP A 99 4.81 5.69 5.86
CA ASP A 99 4.82 4.81 4.68
C ASP A 99 5.20 5.61 3.43
N ILE A 100 6.06 5.03 2.61
CA ILE A 100 6.49 5.56 1.32
C ILE A 100 5.75 4.83 0.22
N GLY A 101 5.28 5.60 -0.75
CA GLY A 101 4.50 5.06 -1.87
C GLY A 101 3.97 6.16 -2.78
N TYR A 102 2.97 5.84 -3.57
CA TYR A 102 2.31 6.81 -4.44
C TYR A 102 0.83 6.48 -4.61
N VAL A 103 0.06 7.48 -5.04
CA VAL A 103 -1.34 7.34 -5.43
C VAL A 103 -1.43 7.34 -6.94
N SER A 104 -2.11 6.33 -7.52
CA SER A 104 -2.48 6.31 -8.94
C SER A 104 -3.98 6.56 -9.11
N THR A 105 -4.32 7.34 -10.13
CA THR A 105 -5.71 7.68 -10.48
C THR A 105 -6.15 7.08 -11.83
N ASP A 106 -5.28 6.30 -12.45
CA ASP A 106 -5.59 5.61 -13.71
C ASP A 106 -6.67 4.55 -13.51
N THR A 107 -7.41 4.27 -14.57
CA THR A 107 -8.44 3.23 -14.55
C THR A 107 -7.81 1.87 -14.32
N CYS A 108 -8.28 1.15 -13.30
CA CYS A 108 -7.85 -0.21 -13.03
C CYS A 108 -8.51 -1.20 -14.00
N GLU A 109 -7.82 -2.26 -14.39
CA GLU A 109 -8.34 -3.34 -15.23
C GLU A 109 -9.58 -4.03 -14.62
N CYS A 110 -9.75 -3.97 -13.30
CA CYS A 110 -10.95 -4.48 -12.63
C CYS A 110 -12.21 -3.62 -12.86
N GLY A 111 -12.10 -2.48 -13.55
CA GLY A 111 -13.18 -1.55 -13.87
C GLY A 111 -13.57 -0.59 -12.75
N ARG A 112 -12.95 -0.66 -11.57
CA ARG A 112 -13.17 0.31 -10.49
C ARG A 112 -12.52 1.64 -10.84
N THR A 113 -13.19 2.73 -10.48
CA THR A 113 -12.72 4.12 -10.71
C THR A 113 -12.03 4.72 -9.48
N LEU A 114 -12.02 4.01 -8.37
CA LEU A 114 -11.36 4.44 -7.14
C LEU A 114 -9.84 4.52 -7.34
N ALA A 115 -9.23 5.57 -6.81
CA ALA A 115 -7.78 5.70 -6.77
C ALA A 115 -7.14 4.53 -5.99
N ARG A 116 -5.87 4.27 -6.27
CA ARG A 116 -5.13 3.17 -5.66
C ARG A 116 -3.85 3.70 -5.00
N ILE A 117 -3.52 3.13 -3.85
CA ILE A 117 -2.21 3.32 -3.24
C ILE A 117 -1.28 2.17 -3.64
N HIS A 118 -0.02 2.52 -3.87
CA HIS A 118 1.08 1.58 -4.05
C HIS A 118 2.08 1.83 -2.93
N VAL A 119 2.11 0.96 -1.93
CA VAL A 119 3.02 1.08 -0.79
C VAL A 119 4.33 0.39 -1.14
N THR A 120 5.42 1.14 -1.09
CA THR A 120 6.78 0.65 -1.38
C THR A 120 7.47 0.13 -0.13
N GLY A 121 7.25 0.80 1.01
CA GLY A 121 7.83 0.43 2.30
C GLY A 121 7.69 1.54 3.32
N ARG A 122 8.42 1.44 4.42
CA ARG A 122 8.41 2.45 5.49
C ARG A 122 9.67 3.32 5.46
N LYS A 123 9.49 4.62 5.74
CA LYS A 123 10.58 5.59 5.81
C LYS A 123 11.63 5.23 6.86
N ASP A 124 11.18 4.70 8.00
CA ASP A 124 12.02 4.31 9.13
C ASP A 124 12.77 2.97 8.90
N GLU A 125 12.36 2.18 7.94
CA GLU A 125 13.00 0.92 7.54
C GLU A 125 13.86 1.06 6.28
N MET A 126 13.77 2.19 5.60
CA MET A 126 14.53 2.48 4.39
C MET A 126 16.01 2.73 4.70
N PHE A 127 16.89 2.14 3.93
CA PHE A 127 18.32 2.43 3.97
C PHE A 127 18.83 2.83 2.58
N ILE A 128 19.90 3.62 2.57
CA ILE A 128 20.49 4.16 1.35
C ILE A 128 21.75 3.40 1.01
N VAL A 129 21.79 2.81 -0.18
CA VAL A 129 22.96 2.10 -0.71
C VAL A 129 23.37 2.76 -2.02
N GLY A 130 24.55 3.38 -2.07
CA GLY A 130 25.04 4.04 -3.28
C GLY A 130 24.09 5.11 -3.85
N ALA A 131 23.45 5.91 -2.97
CA ALA A 131 22.44 6.92 -3.31
C ALA A 131 21.11 6.34 -3.86
N VAL A 132 20.85 5.05 -3.68
CA VAL A 132 19.57 4.41 -4.00
C VAL A 132 18.84 4.06 -2.72
N ASN A 133 17.56 4.40 -2.63
CA ASN A 133 16.69 3.99 -1.53
C ASN A 133 16.39 2.49 -1.69
N VAL A 134 16.64 1.72 -0.65
CA VAL A 134 16.40 0.27 -0.61
C VAL A 134 15.48 -0.03 0.58
N PHE A 135 14.42 -0.78 0.31
CA PHE A 135 13.48 -1.23 1.34
C PHE A 135 13.67 -2.73 1.62
N PRO A 136 13.33 -3.22 2.81
CA PRO A 136 13.35 -4.66 3.11
C PRO A 136 12.55 -5.50 2.10
N SER A 137 11.44 -4.96 1.58
CA SER A 137 10.61 -5.60 0.54
C SER A 137 11.36 -5.83 -0.77
N ASP A 138 12.30 -4.95 -1.15
CA ASP A 138 13.11 -5.11 -2.37
C ASP A 138 14.05 -6.32 -2.22
N ILE A 139 14.64 -6.47 -1.03
CA ILE A 139 15.52 -7.61 -0.73
C ILE A 139 14.69 -8.90 -0.70
N GLU A 140 13.54 -8.88 -0.04
CA GLU A 140 12.66 -10.05 0.03
C GLU A 140 12.20 -10.50 -1.36
N TYR A 141 11.84 -9.57 -2.23
CA TYR A 141 11.46 -9.85 -3.62
C TYR A 141 12.58 -10.62 -4.36
N VAL A 142 13.83 -10.14 -4.25
CA VAL A 142 14.98 -10.77 -4.91
C VAL A 142 15.28 -12.15 -4.32
N VAL A 143 15.35 -12.25 -2.98
CA VAL A 143 15.71 -13.50 -2.29
C VAL A 143 14.66 -14.58 -2.55
N ARG A 144 13.38 -14.27 -2.49
CA ARG A 144 12.30 -15.23 -2.76
C ARG A 144 12.21 -15.63 -4.23
N GLY A 145 12.61 -14.75 -5.15
CA GLY A 145 12.70 -15.08 -6.57
C GLY A 145 13.81 -16.09 -6.91
N TRP A 146 14.79 -16.27 -6.01
CA TRP A 146 15.90 -17.24 -6.22
C TRP A 146 15.58 -18.64 -5.71
N THR A 147 14.54 -18.81 -4.93
CA THR A 147 14.16 -20.11 -4.32
C THR A 147 13.04 -20.84 -5.08
N ALA A 148 12.69 -20.36 -6.26
CA ALA A 148 11.68 -20.97 -7.12
C ALA A 148 12.28 -21.85 -8.21
#